data_0e434b9531c111d6384ae3cd56afe9af
#
_entry.id   0e434b9531c111d6384ae3cd56afe9af
#
_cell.length_a   1.000
_cell.length_b   1.000
_cell.length_c   1.000
_cell.angle_alpha   90.00
_cell.angle_beta   90.00
_cell.angle_gamma   90.00
#
_symmetry.space_group_name_H-M   'P 1'
#
loop_
_entity.id
_entity.type
_entity.pdbx_description
1 polymer ?
#
loop_
_entity_poly.entity_id
_entity_poly.type
_entity_poly.pdbx_seq_one_letter_code
_entity_poly.pdbx_strand_id
1 'polypeptide(L)'
;MRTIICSHEADIDGMYSAAVALIKYPEARVSFYNYGLENFRKMFEYIKNEAKKSKKGLAIISDLGINDEQVSALALEIIHYLKQRKWHVVWVDHHPWQKEFLGSLKKICTIYHDSSGRKCATEIMYEKLARKDKIAEQLKYIAHSSDFMINVKNHDSRLSELIHFYRNSSGSGQKLEFLVQKASKGILWDSEMQKEYLKFIKVAELHKSKSLKTLMMRKIRSLNVAFVFTYPLVQSSLFANEVFSNSKADVVMLFNKHGKVSIRRNMDKISCAMIASFLVEGGGHEYASGGMLKSNPNHFPSCVSEMEQAVIKSLECDSVLVSNNLLYSEKWNLKEKQLNFNSNNDCCG
;
A
#
# COMPACT_ATOMS: atom_id res chain seq x y z
N MET A 1 2.50 25.35 22.46
CA MET A 1 1.44 24.97 21.51
C MET A 1 1.44 23.46 21.45
N ARG A 2 0.27 22.79 21.62
CA ARG A 2 0.20 21.32 21.52
C ARG A 2 0.39 20.89 20.07
N THR A 3 1.29 19.93 19.83
CA THR A 3 1.53 19.37 18.50
C THR A 3 1.29 17.86 18.54
N ILE A 4 0.60 17.35 17.53
CA ILE A 4 0.37 15.91 17.31
C ILE A 4 0.76 15.55 15.89
N ILE A 5 1.27 14.34 15.71
CA ILE A 5 1.67 13.77 14.43
C ILE A 5 0.90 12.47 14.27
N CYS A 6 0.14 12.34 13.19
CA CYS A 6 -0.56 11.13 12.80
C CYS A 6 0.03 10.65 11.48
N SER A 7 0.58 9.44 11.45
CA SER A 7 1.29 8.92 10.28
C SER A 7 0.88 7.51 9.92
N HIS A 8 1.21 7.10 8.71
CA HIS A 8 1.01 5.72 8.26
C HIS A 8 1.88 4.75 9.06
N GLU A 9 1.31 3.58 9.39
CA GLU A 9 1.97 2.60 10.27
C GLU A 9 2.71 1.49 9.53
N ALA A 10 2.60 1.39 8.19
CA ALA A 10 2.89 0.15 7.50
C ALA A 10 4.33 0.03 6.98
N ASP A 11 5.02 1.14 6.76
CA ASP A 11 6.28 1.19 6.02
C ASP A 11 7.24 2.25 6.54
N ILE A 12 8.40 2.31 5.90
CA ILE A 12 9.46 3.24 6.28
C ILE A 12 9.07 4.68 5.96
N ASP A 13 8.30 4.94 4.89
CA ASP A 13 7.92 6.31 4.53
C ASP A 13 7.02 6.92 5.60
N GLY A 14 5.98 6.21 6.05
CA GLY A 14 5.16 6.66 7.16
C GLY A 14 5.95 6.86 8.45
N MET A 15 6.86 5.94 8.80
CA MET A 15 7.71 6.08 9.99
C MET A 15 8.65 7.28 9.91
N TYR A 16 9.31 7.47 8.77
CA TYR A 16 10.33 8.51 8.62
C TYR A 16 9.72 9.88 8.36
N SER A 17 8.56 9.98 7.74
CA SER A 17 7.83 11.24 7.66
C SER A 17 7.43 11.74 9.06
N ALA A 18 6.99 10.85 9.95
CA ALA A 18 6.76 11.18 11.36
C ALA A 18 8.06 11.59 12.09
N ALA A 19 9.18 10.90 11.82
CA ALA A 19 10.47 11.23 12.42
C ALA A 19 10.97 12.62 11.99
N VAL A 20 10.84 12.98 10.71
CA VAL A 20 11.17 14.33 10.20
C VAL A 20 10.28 15.39 10.85
N ALA A 21 8.99 15.13 11.03
CA ALA A 21 8.11 16.03 11.76
C ALA A 21 8.54 16.17 13.24
N LEU A 22 8.99 15.08 13.86
CA LEU A 22 9.45 15.06 15.27
C LEU A 22 10.77 15.83 15.45
N ILE A 23 11.68 15.82 14.46
CA ILE A 23 12.88 16.67 14.46
C ILE A 23 12.47 18.14 14.59
N LYS A 24 11.44 18.57 13.87
CA LYS A 24 10.95 19.96 13.94
C LYS A 24 10.15 20.25 15.20
N TYR A 25 9.42 19.27 15.70
CA TYR A 25 8.53 19.39 16.86
C TYR A 25 8.82 18.29 17.89
N PRO A 26 9.94 18.36 18.64
CA PRO A 26 10.42 17.27 19.48
C PRO A 26 9.48 16.88 20.63
N GLU A 27 8.59 17.80 21.04
CA GLU A 27 7.57 17.56 22.07
C GLU A 27 6.23 17.06 21.50
N ALA A 28 6.16 16.77 20.20
CA ALA A 28 4.93 16.28 19.58
C ALA A 28 4.61 14.85 20.02
N ARG A 29 3.33 14.56 20.16
CA ARG A 29 2.84 13.19 20.33
C ARG A 29 2.65 12.54 18.97
N VAL A 30 3.17 11.34 18.83
CA VAL A 30 3.08 10.57 17.59
C VAL A 30 2.04 9.48 17.75
N SER A 31 1.25 9.22 16.72
CA SER A 31 0.31 8.10 16.64
C SER A 31 0.21 7.60 15.21
N PHE A 32 -0.15 6.33 15.04
CA PHE A 32 -0.05 5.63 13.78
C PHE A 32 -1.39 5.05 13.37
N TYR A 33 -1.65 5.10 12.06
CA TYR A 33 -2.92 4.68 11.47
C TYR A 33 -2.68 3.99 10.14
N ASN A 34 -3.70 3.27 9.68
CA ASN A 34 -3.72 2.66 8.36
C ASN A 34 -4.86 3.25 7.52
N TYR A 35 -4.92 2.87 6.26
CA TYR A 35 -6.03 3.19 5.38
C TYR A 35 -7.34 2.54 5.83
N GLY A 36 -8.44 3.02 5.25
CA GLY A 36 -9.80 2.56 5.49
C GLY A 36 -10.57 3.45 6.47
N LEU A 37 -11.87 3.55 6.23
CA LEU A 37 -12.79 4.47 6.92
C LEU A 37 -12.69 4.37 8.45
N GLU A 38 -12.64 3.15 8.98
CA GLU A 38 -12.59 2.93 10.43
C GLU A 38 -11.28 3.42 11.06
N ASN A 39 -10.15 3.27 10.36
CA ASN A 39 -8.87 3.79 10.82
C ASN A 39 -8.83 5.33 10.79
N PHE A 40 -9.39 5.94 9.76
CA PHE A 40 -9.55 7.40 9.69
C PHE A 40 -10.49 7.92 10.78
N ARG A 41 -11.58 7.21 11.10
CA ARG A 41 -12.45 7.57 12.25
C ARG A 41 -11.66 7.57 13.56
N LYS A 42 -10.89 6.53 13.83
CA LYS A 42 -10.04 6.45 15.04
C LYS A 42 -9.02 7.58 15.08
N MET A 43 -8.36 7.88 13.96
CA MET A 43 -7.42 8.99 13.85
C MET A 43 -8.08 10.33 14.15
N PHE A 44 -9.20 10.62 13.53
CA PHE A 44 -9.90 11.89 13.73
C PHE A 44 -10.49 12.03 15.13
N GLU A 45 -10.96 10.94 15.73
CA GLU A 45 -11.38 10.93 17.12
C GLU A 45 -10.22 11.21 18.08
N TYR A 46 -9.06 10.60 17.85
CA TYR A 46 -7.84 10.90 18.59
C TYR A 46 -7.48 12.39 18.47
N ILE A 47 -7.42 12.94 17.26
CA ILE A 47 -7.13 14.36 17.02
C ILE A 47 -8.14 15.25 17.75
N LYS A 48 -9.43 14.94 17.68
CA LYS A 48 -10.52 15.67 18.37
C LYS A 48 -10.33 15.65 19.88
N ASN A 49 -9.97 14.51 20.44
CA ASN A 49 -9.72 14.35 21.88
C ASN A 49 -8.48 15.12 22.34
N GLU A 50 -7.41 15.14 21.54
CA GLU A 50 -6.24 15.94 21.85
C GLU A 50 -6.53 17.46 21.73
N ALA A 51 -7.37 17.85 20.77
CA ALA A 51 -7.78 19.25 20.61
C ALA A 51 -8.65 19.77 21.78
N LYS A 52 -9.41 18.89 22.45
CA LYS A 52 -10.14 19.28 23.68
C LYS A 52 -9.22 19.66 24.83
N LYS A 53 -8.00 19.14 24.85
CA LYS A 53 -7.00 19.37 25.92
C LYS A 53 -6.20 20.63 25.77
N SER A 54 -6.36 21.40 24.65
CA SER A 54 -5.60 22.63 24.37
C SER A 54 -6.41 23.61 23.55
N LYS A 55 -6.34 24.89 23.92
CA LYS A 55 -7.04 25.98 23.20
C LYS A 55 -6.50 26.26 21.79
N LYS A 56 -5.28 25.82 21.48
CA LYS A 56 -4.63 25.94 20.17
C LYS A 56 -3.61 24.83 19.96
N GLY A 57 -3.41 24.43 18.73
CA GLY A 57 -2.47 23.35 18.43
C GLY A 57 -2.14 23.21 16.94
N LEU A 58 -1.34 22.19 16.66
CA LEU A 58 -0.95 21.76 15.33
C LEU A 58 -1.20 20.25 15.21
N ALA A 59 -1.93 19.84 14.19
CA ALA A 59 -2.06 18.45 13.78
C ALA A 59 -1.32 18.27 12.45
N ILE A 60 -0.36 17.36 12.41
CA ILE A 60 0.36 16.96 11.21
C ILE A 60 -0.12 15.57 10.85
N ILE A 61 -0.61 15.39 9.64
CA ILE A 61 -1.03 14.10 9.07
C ILE A 61 -0.07 13.80 7.93
N SER A 62 0.53 12.62 7.91
CA SER A 62 1.50 12.26 6.87
C SER A 62 1.30 10.85 6.33
N ASP A 63 1.56 10.70 5.02
CA ASP A 63 1.55 9.44 4.30
C ASP A 63 0.20 8.68 4.40
N LEU A 64 -0.89 9.42 4.36
CA LEU A 64 -2.27 8.92 4.44
C LEU A 64 -3.13 9.63 3.40
N GLY A 65 -3.30 9.04 2.23
CA GLY A 65 -4.09 9.57 1.12
C GLY A 65 -5.61 9.43 1.32
N ILE A 66 -6.37 10.32 0.70
CA ILE A 66 -7.85 10.28 0.71
C ILE A 66 -8.38 9.94 -0.68
N ASN A 67 -8.95 8.74 -0.83
CA ASN A 67 -9.55 8.25 -2.06
C ASN A 67 -11.02 7.79 -1.89
N ASP A 68 -11.57 8.01 -0.70
CA ASP A 68 -12.92 7.60 -0.32
C ASP A 68 -13.74 8.82 0.08
N GLU A 69 -14.99 8.91 -0.42
CA GLU A 69 -15.89 10.03 -0.18
C GLU A 69 -16.25 10.18 1.30
N GLN A 70 -16.47 9.07 2.01
CA GLN A 70 -16.81 9.08 3.42
C GLN A 70 -15.63 9.56 4.26
N VAL A 71 -14.39 9.13 3.90
CA VAL A 71 -13.16 9.63 4.53
C VAL A 71 -12.99 11.11 4.28
N SER A 72 -13.28 11.60 3.06
CA SER A 72 -13.21 13.02 2.73
C SER A 72 -14.22 13.85 3.53
N ALA A 73 -15.45 13.37 3.66
CA ALA A 73 -16.47 14.03 4.47
C ALA A 73 -16.06 14.15 5.95
N LEU A 74 -15.53 13.06 6.52
CA LEU A 74 -14.99 13.07 7.88
C LEU A 74 -13.80 14.02 8.05
N ALA A 75 -12.91 14.09 7.05
CA ALA A 75 -11.78 15.02 7.08
C ALA A 75 -12.25 16.48 7.08
N LEU A 76 -13.22 16.81 6.25
CA LEU A 76 -13.82 18.16 6.22
C LEU A 76 -14.44 18.52 7.58
N GLU A 77 -15.22 17.63 8.17
CA GLU A 77 -15.84 17.84 9.47
C GLU A 77 -14.80 18.12 10.56
N ILE A 78 -13.79 17.26 10.70
CA ILE A 78 -12.79 17.41 11.74
C ILE A 78 -11.92 18.65 11.56
N ILE A 79 -11.54 18.99 10.33
CA ILE A 79 -10.73 20.18 10.07
C ILE A 79 -11.49 21.45 10.38
N HIS A 80 -12.79 21.54 10.06
CA HIS A 80 -13.63 22.64 10.48
C HIS A 80 -13.71 22.76 12.01
N TYR A 81 -13.93 21.66 12.72
CA TYR A 81 -13.91 21.61 14.18
C TYR A 81 -12.59 22.11 14.75
N LEU A 82 -11.47 21.68 14.19
CA LEU A 82 -10.12 22.08 14.62
C LEU A 82 -9.87 23.57 14.38
N LYS A 83 -10.29 24.10 13.24
CA LYS A 83 -10.17 25.52 12.90
C LYS A 83 -10.92 26.43 13.89
N GLN A 84 -12.13 26.04 14.31
CA GLN A 84 -12.89 26.75 15.34
C GLN A 84 -12.15 26.79 16.69
N ARG A 85 -11.31 25.79 16.96
CA ARG A 85 -10.47 25.68 18.17
C ARG A 85 -9.07 26.28 18.00
N LYS A 86 -8.81 27.03 16.94
CA LYS A 86 -7.50 27.60 16.64
C LYS A 86 -6.39 26.54 16.51
N TRP A 87 -6.74 25.37 16.02
CA TRP A 87 -5.80 24.35 15.61
C TRP A 87 -5.52 24.50 14.12
N HIS A 88 -4.24 24.36 13.76
CA HIS A 88 -3.79 24.25 12.37
C HIS A 88 -3.66 22.77 11.99
N VAL A 89 -3.99 22.45 10.73
CA VAL A 89 -3.78 21.13 10.15
C VAL A 89 -2.81 21.26 9.00
N VAL A 90 -1.76 20.45 9.02
CA VAL A 90 -0.81 20.27 7.92
C VAL A 90 -0.93 18.81 7.47
N TRP A 91 -1.24 18.61 6.21
CA TRP A 91 -1.35 17.27 5.62
C TRP A 91 -0.28 17.10 4.54
N VAL A 92 0.53 16.07 4.66
CA VAL A 92 1.65 15.76 3.75
C VAL A 92 1.44 14.38 3.17
N ASP A 93 1.31 14.30 1.84
CA ASP A 93 1.04 13.02 1.19
C ASP A 93 1.52 13.00 -0.26
N HIS A 94 1.78 11.80 -0.80
CA HIS A 94 2.21 11.58 -2.17
C HIS A 94 1.28 10.65 -2.97
N HIS A 95 0.30 10.05 -2.31
CA HIS A 95 -0.65 9.16 -2.98
C HIS A 95 -1.59 9.92 -3.92
N PRO A 96 -2.15 9.29 -4.95
CA PRO A 96 -3.18 9.90 -5.77
C PRO A 96 -4.42 10.25 -4.94
N TRP A 97 -4.87 11.51 -5.00
CA TRP A 97 -6.14 11.94 -4.40
C TRP A 97 -7.12 12.33 -5.49
N GLN A 98 -8.41 12.14 -5.24
CA GLN A 98 -9.43 12.71 -6.12
C GLN A 98 -9.35 14.24 -6.07
N LYS A 99 -9.39 14.88 -7.26
CA LYS A 99 -9.19 16.34 -7.41
C LYS A 99 -10.18 17.15 -6.58
N GLU A 100 -11.41 16.69 -6.48
CA GLU A 100 -12.51 17.31 -5.75
C GLU A 100 -12.21 17.36 -4.25
N PHE A 101 -11.72 16.26 -3.68
CA PHE A 101 -11.36 16.17 -2.27
C PHE A 101 -10.16 17.05 -1.95
N LEU A 102 -9.12 16.98 -2.78
CA LEU A 102 -7.93 17.81 -2.63
C LEU A 102 -8.26 19.30 -2.70
N GLY A 103 -9.11 19.71 -3.66
CA GLY A 103 -9.55 21.11 -3.83
C GLY A 103 -10.35 21.64 -2.64
N SER A 104 -11.23 20.82 -2.07
CA SER A 104 -12.04 21.18 -0.90
C SER A 104 -11.20 21.35 0.35
N LEU A 105 -10.28 20.43 0.62
CA LEU A 105 -9.43 20.43 1.80
C LEU A 105 -8.36 21.52 1.76
N LYS A 106 -7.80 21.86 0.59
CA LYS A 106 -6.84 22.97 0.42
C LYS A 106 -7.40 24.34 0.82
N LYS A 107 -8.73 24.51 0.81
CA LYS A 107 -9.38 25.76 1.24
C LYS A 107 -9.38 25.95 2.76
N ILE A 108 -9.22 24.89 3.52
CA ILE A 108 -9.41 24.90 4.99
C ILE A 108 -8.20 24.46 5.80
N CYS A 109 -7.22 23.79 5.18
CA CYS A 109 -5.97 23.38 5.83
C CYS A 109 -4.78 23.49 4.87
N THR A 110 -3.57 23.38 5.41
CA THR A 110 -2.35 23.35 4.61
C THR A 110 -2.11 21.93 4.10
N ILE A 111 -2.03 21.76 2.77
CA ILE A 111 -1.74 20.47 2.15
C ILE A 111 -0.49 20.58 1.30
N TYR A 112 0.50 19.76 1.61
CA TYR A 112 1.68 19.51 0.78
C TYR A 112 1.51 18.15 0.12
N HIS A 113 1.11 18.16 -1.15
CA HIS A 113 0.77 16.96 -1.89
C HIS A 113 1.51 16.93 -3.22
N ASP A 114 2.14 15.79 -3.53
CA ASP A 114 2.84 15.55 -4.79
C ASP A 114 2.53 14.14 -5.31
N SER A 115 1.56 14.02 -6.20
CA SER A 115 1.17 12.74 -6.82
C SER A 115 1.92 12.45 -8.13
N SER A 116 3.09 13.08 -8.34
CA SER A 116 3.88 12.86 -9.56
C SER A 116 4.52 11.46 -9.64
N GLY A 117 4.51 10.69 -8.54
CA GLY A 117 5.22 9.42 -8.44
C GLY A 117 6.74 9.57 -8.32
N ARG A 118 7.24 10.76 -7.99
CA ARG A 118 8.67 11.07 -7.91
C ARG A 118 9.16 11.34 -6.49
N LYS A 119 8.26 11.59 -5.57
CA LYS A 119 8.57 11.87 -4.16
C LYS A 119 7.70 11.05 -3.25
N CYS A 120 8.26 10.59 -2.16
CA CYS A 120 7.54 10.00 -1.04
C CYS A 120 7.16 11.08 0.01
N ALA A 121 6.31 10.75 0.98
CA ALA A 121 5.86 11.71 1.99
C ALA A 121 7.01 12.25 2.86
N THR A 122 8.02 11.44 3.17
CA THR A 122 9.23 11.86 3.91
C THR A 122 10.01 12.93 3.15
N GLU A 123 10.12 12.84 1.83
CA GLU A 123 10.80 13.86 1.02
C GLU A 123 10.06 15.19 1.06
N ILE A 124 8.74 15.15 0.93
CA ILE A 124 7.90 16.35 1.02
C ILE A 124 8.02 16.98 2.42
N MET A 125 7.97 16.13 3.45
CA MET A 125 8.13 16.56 4.85
C MET A 125 9.48 17.23 5.08
N TYR A 126 10.58 16.63 4.60
CA TYR A 126 11.92 17.22 4.63
C TYR A 126 11.97 18.60 3.99
N GLU A 127 11.47 18.73 2.75
CA GLU A 127 11.48 19.99 2.01
C GLU A 127 10.70 21.12 2.71
N LYS A 128 9.61 20.78 3.39
CA LYS A 128 8.70 21.77 4.01
C LYS A 128 9.05 22.11 5.45
N LEU A 129 9.57 21.16 6.22
CA LEU A 129 9.76 21.34 7.66
C LEU A 129 11.22 21.33 8.11
N ALA A 130 12.11 20.59 7.44
CA ALA A 130 13.45 20.29 7.95
C ALA A 130 14.58 20.34 6.90
N ARG A 131 14.45 21.17 5.86
CA ARG A 131 15.30 21.20 4.65
C ARG A 131 16.83 21.32 4.90
N LYS A 132 17.25 21.81 6.05
CA LYS A 132 18.69 21.97 6.38
C LYS A 132 19.17 20.96 7.42
N ASP A 133 18.30 20.08 7.88
CA ASP A 133 18.65 19.08 8.88
C ASP A 133 19.26 17.84 8.22
N LYS A 134 20.46 17.45 8.68
CA LYS A 134 21.22 16.33 8.10
C LYS A 134 20.58 14.98 8.41
N ILE A 135 19.93 14.82 9.57
CA ILE A 135 19.23 13.59 9.93
C ILE A 135 17.99 13.44 9.02
N ALA A 136 17.18 14.50 8.90
CA ALA A 136 16.03 14.51 8.02
C ALA A 136 16.43 14.25 6.55
N GLU A 137 17.57 14.75 6.10
CA GLU A 137 18.11 14.48 4.77
C GLU A 137 18.43 12.99 4.57
N GLN A 138 19.04 12.35 5.56
CA GLN A 138 19.35 10.92 5.53
C GLN A 138 18.06 10.07 5.52
N LEU A 139 17.09 10.43 6.36
CA LEU A 139 15.79 9.73 6.41
C LEU A 139 15.06 9.81 5.07
N LYS A 140 15.10 10.96 4.41
CA LYS A 140 14.55 11.19 3.08
C LYS A 140 15.08 10.20 2.04
N TYR A 141 16.39 9.99 1.99
CA TYR A 141 16.99 9.07 1.02
C TYR A 141 16.60 7.60 1.26
N ILE A 142 16.53 7.20 2.53
CA ILE A 142 16.15 5.84 2.89
C ILE A 142 14.67 5.59 2.58
N ALA A 143 13.79 6.55 2.93
CA ALA A 143 12.37 6.45 2.62
C ALA A 143 12.12 6.36 1.11
N HIS A 144 12.75 7.23 0.32
CA HIS A 144 12.67 7.19 -1.13
C HIS A 144 13.10 5.84 -1.70
N SER A 145 14.26 5.32 -1.26
CA SER A 145 14.76 4.01 -1.71
C SER A 145 13.78 2.88 -1.38
N SER A 146 13.18 2.93 -0.19
CA SER A 146 12.23 1.93 0.26
C SER A 146 10.89 2.00 -0.49
N ASP A 147 10.34 3.19 -0.64
CA ASP A 147 9.02 3.41 -1.23
C ASP A 147 9.00 3.09 -2.73
N PHE A 148 10.05 3.48 -3.45
CA PHE A 148 10.22 3.21 -4.88
C PHE A 148 10.98 1.92 -5.20
N MET A 149 11.34 1.12 -4.19
CA MET A 149 12.10 -0.14 -4.34
C MET A 149 13.42 0.03 -5.11
N ILE A 150 14.10 1.17 -4.94
CA ILE A 150 15.32 1.53 -5.65
C ILE A 150 16.52 1.35 -4.71
N ASN A 151 17.46 0.46 -5.06
CA ASN A 151 18.68 0.23 -4.28
C ASN A 151 18.44 -0.05 -2.78
N VAL A 152 17.39 -0.78 -2.45
CA VAL A 152 17.03 -1.13 -1.07
C VAL A 152 18.17 -1.89 -0.41
N LYS A 153 18.72 -1.35 0.68
CA LYS A 153 19.81 -1.97 1.43
C LYS A 153 19.28 -3.02 2.41
N ASN A 154 20.12 -3.98 2.80
CA ASN A 154 19.75 -5.03 3.75
C ASN A 154 19.18 -4.51 5.09
N HIS A 155 19.66 -3.35 5.58
CA HIS A 155 19.16 -2.79 6.83
C HIS A 155 17.74 -2.21 6.67
N ASP A 156 17.39 -1.69 5.48
CA ASP A 156 16.07 -1.14 5.19
C ASP A 156 15.03 -2.29 5.15
N SER A 157 15.41 -3.42 4.57
CA SER A 157 14.58 -4.63 4.61
C SER A 157 14.32 -5.10 6.04
N ARG A 158 15.37 -5.12 6.89
CA ARG A 158 15.23 -5.49 8.32
C ARG A 158 14.35 -4.50 9.09
N LEU A 159 14.45 -3.21 8.78
CA LEU A 159 13.60 -2.19 9.39
C LEU A 159 12.13 -2.37 8.97
N SER A 160 11.86 -2.61 7.69
CA SER A 160 10.50 -2.92 7.20
C SER A 160 9.92 -4.16 7.89
N GLU A 161 10.72 -5.20 8.07
CA GLU A 161 10.31 -6.42 8.80
C GLU A 161 10.04 -6.12 10.28
N LEU A 162 10.85 -5.29 10.93
CA LEU A 162 10.66 -4.88 12.33
C LEU A 162 9.39 -4.03 12.50
N ILE A 163 9.13 -3.09 11.57
CA ILE A 163 7.88 -2.31 11.54
C ILE A 163 6.69 -3.27 11.42
N HIS A 164 6.73 -4.20 10.47
CA HIS A 164 5.68 -5.19 10.29
C HIS A 164 5.45 -6.04 11.56
N PHE A 165 6.51 -6.43 12.25
CA PHE A 165 6.42 -7.14 13.52
C PHE A 165 5.74 -6.30 14.61
N TYR A 166 6.17 -5.07 14.76
CA TYR A 166 5.63 -4.17 15.79
C TYR A 166 4.14 -3.87 15.57
N ARG A 167 3.72 -3.65 14.33
CA ARG A 167 2.30 -3.47 13.99
C ARG A 167 1.43 -4.63 14.40
N ASN A 168 1.93 -5.86 14.29
CA ASN A 168 1.18 -7.08 14.60
C ASN A 168 1.38 -7.56 16.06
N SER A 169 1.98 -6.74 16.91
CA SER A 169 2.23 -7.09 18.31
C SER A 169 1.40 -6.22 19.27
N SER A 170 1.22 -6.69 20.51
CA SER A 170 0.62 -5.87 21.56
C SER A 170 1.48 -4.62 21.82
N GLY A 171 0.84 -3.48 22.08
CA GLY A 171 1.53 -2.20 22.27
C GLY A 171 2.18 -1.65 20.98
N SER A 172 1.62 -1.96 19.82
CA SER A 172 2.13 -1.54 18.50
C SER A 172 2.45 -0.04 18.43
N GLY A 173 1.54 0.81 18.87
CA GLY A 173 1.75 2.27 18.84
C GLY A 173 3.00 2.72 19.58
N GLN A 174 3.25 2.21 20.78
CA GLN A 174 4.44 2.54 21.58
C GLN A 174 5.73 2.03 20.92
N LYS A 175 5.69 0.85 20.31
CA LYS A 175 6.84 0.27 19.61
C LYS A 175 7.18 1.01 18.33
N LEU A 176 6.18 1.44 17.57
CA LEU A 176 6.38 2.28 16.39
C LEU A 176 6.88 3.67 16.77
N GLU A 177 6.33 4.27 17.83
CA GLU A 177 6.81 5.54 18.38
C GLU A 177 8.28 5.44 18.79
N PHE A 178 8.70 4.35 19.43
CA PHE A 178 10.11 4.10 19.76
C PHE A 178 11.02 4.14 18.52
N LEU A 179 10.62 3.53 17.39
CA LEU A 179 11.39 3.59 16.14
C LEU A 179 11.49 5.02 15.61
N VAL A 180 10.38 5.76 15.62
CA VAL A 180 10.33 7.15 15.16
C VAL A 180 11.20 8.06 16.03
N GLN A 181 11.17 7.89 17.36
CA GLN A 181 12.02 8.64 18.28
C GLN A 181 13.52 8.35 18.07
N LYS A 182 13.90 7.11 17.77
CA LYS A 182 15.28 6.77 17.42
C LYS A 182 15.70 7.40 16.10
N ALA A 183 14.86 7.24 15.06
CA ALA A 183 15.11 7.81 13.74
C ALA A 183 15.25 9.34 13.79
N SER A 184 14.42 10.04 14.56
CA SER A 184 14.52 11.51 14.73
C SER A 184 15.83 11.98 15.39
N LYS A 185 16.54 11.08 16.06
CA LYS A 185 17.89 11.32 16.65
C LYS A 185 19.02 10.80 15.76
N GLY A 186 18.72 10.32 14.54
CA GLY A 186 19.70 9.74 13.62
C GLY A 186 20.10 8.31 13.94
N ILE A 187 19.41 7.64 14.87
CA ILE A 187 19.64 6.23 15.20
C ILE A 187 18.77 5.38 14.27
N LEU A 188 19.36 4.87 13.20
CA LEU A 188 18.66 4.09 12.18
C LEU A 188 18.58 2.60 12.55
N TRP A 189 19.60 2.10 13.25
CA TRP A 189 19.68 0.73 13.75
C TRP A 189 20.63 0.66 14.92
N ASP A 190 20.26 -0.02 16.01
CA ASP A 190 21.10 -0.21 17.19
C ASP A 190 20.96 -1.63 17.78
N SER A 191 21.67 -1.87 18.87
CA SER A 191 21.67 -3.16 19.56
C SER A 191 20.29 -3.55 20.13
N GLU A 192 19.47 -2.60 20.52
CA GLU A 192 18.13 -2.85 21.03
C GLU A 192 17.17 -3.26 19.89
N MET A 193 17.20 -2.53 18.78
CA MET A 193 16.47 -2.91 17.57
C MET A 193 16.92 -4.27 17.04
N GLN A 194 18.23 -4.54 17.04
CA GLN A 194 18.78 -5.84 16.66
C GLN A 194 18.28 -6.97 17.56
N LYS A 195 18.23 -6.78 18.87
CA LYS A 195 17.70 -7.76 19.83
C LYS A 195 16.22 -8.08 19.57
N GLU A 196 15.41 -7.04 19.35
CA GLU A 196 13.98 -7.22 19.04
C GLU A 196 13.78 -7.92 17.68
N TYR A 197 14.58 -7.54 16.70
CA TYR A 197 14.56 -8.16 15.39
C TYR A 197 14.92 -9.66 15.42
N LEU A 198 15.91 -10.05 16.21
CA LEU A 198 16.27 -11.46 16.37
C LEU A 198 15.18 -12.30 17.05
N LYS A 199 14.41 -11.71 17.98
CA LYS A 199 13.23 -12.36 18.53
C LYS A 199 12.17 -12.58 17.45
N PHE A 200 11.93 -11.56 16.65
CA PHE A 200 10.98 -11.61 15.56
C PHE A 200 11.34 -12.68 14.53
N ILE A 201 12.60 -12.72 14.05
CA ILE A 201 13.03 -13.66 13.02
C ILE A 201 12.68 -15.11 13.39
N LYS A 202 12.92 -15.51 14.64
CA LYS A 202 12.63 -16.88 15.10
C LYS A 202 11.14 -17.23 14.92
N VAL A 203 10.26 -16.29 15.24
CA VAL A 203 8.81 -16.50 15.10
C VAL A 203 8.37 -16.39 13.65
N ALA A 204 8.92 -15.46 12.90
CA ALA A 204 8.65 -15.27 11.47
C ALA A 204 9.04 -16.48 10.63
N GLU A 205 10.23 -17.05 10.87
CA GLU A 205 10.69 -18.28 10.20
C GLU A 205 9.77 -19.48 10.51
N LEU A 206 9.31 -19.62 11.75
CA LEU A 206 8.30 -20.62 12.10
C LEU A 206 6.99 -20.40 11.32
N HIS A 207 6.54 -19.16 11.22
CA HIS A 207 5.33 -18.82 10.48
C HIS A 207 5.50 -19.03 8.97
N LYS A 208 6.64 -18.68 8.39
CA LYS A 208 6.97 -18.96 6.98
C LYS A 208 6.96 -20.46 6.70
N SER A 209 7.65 -21.25 7.54
CA SER A 209 7.67 -22.70 7.41
C SER A 209 6.26 -23.33 7.52
N LYS A 210 5.43 -22.85 8.45
CA LYS A 210 4.03 -23.28 8.56
C LYS A 210 3.22 -22.89 7.32
N SER A 211 3.45 -21.69 6.77
CA SER A 211 2.76 -21.23 5.56
C SER A 211 3.15 -22.07 4.35
N LEU A 212 4.43 -22.36 4.15
CA LEU A 212 4.91 -23.23 3.05
C LEU A 212 4.30 -24.63 3.09
N LYS A 213 4.03 -25.18 4.28
CA LYS A 213 3.34 -26.48 4.42
C LYS A 213 1.90 -26.46 3.91
N THR A 214 1.29 -25.28 3.73
CA THR A 214 -0.05 -25.14 3.16
C THR A 214 -0.03 -24.94 1.65
N LEU A 215 1.16 -24.87 1.02
CA LEU A 215 1.30 -24.67 -0.42
C LEU A 215 0.53 -25.72 -1.20
N MET A 216 -0.40 -25.26 -2.02
CA MET A 216 -1.15 -26.10 -2.96
C MET A 216 -0.95 -25.57 -4.37
N MET A 217 -0.41 -26.41 -5.24
CA MET A 217 -0.26 -26.10 -6.66
C MET A 217 -1.50 -26.59 -7.44
N ARG A 218 -1.98 -25.76 -8.35
CA ARG A 218 -3.01 -26.12 -9.33
C ARG A 218 -2.59 -25.68 -10.72
N LYS A 219 -2.87 -26.51 -11.70
CA LYS A 219 -2.76 -26.14 -13.11
C LYS A 219 -4.15 -25.66 -13.56
N ILE A 220 -4.28 -24.38 -13.88
CA ILE A 220 -5.50 -23.76 -14.36
C ILE A 220 -5.25 -23.34 -15.81
N ARG A 221 -5.80 -24.09 -16.78
CA ARG A 221 -5.47 -23.97 -18.20
C ARG A 221 -3.94 -24.07 -18.41
N SER A 222 -3.29 -23.00 -18.91
CA SER A 222 -1.84 -22.97 -19.13
C SER A 222 -1.04 -22.48 -17.92
N LEU A 223 -1.68 -22.03 -16.84
CA LEU A 223 -1.02 -21.42 -15.69
C LEU A 223 -0.82 -22.42 -14.55
N ASN A 224 0.34 -22.34 -13.91
CA ASN A 224 0.60 -22.98 -12.62
C ASN A 224 0.31 -21.94 -11.52
N VAL A 225 -0.70 -22.17 -10.70
CA VAL A 225 -1.13 -21.25 -9.64
C VAL A 225 -0.81 -21.86 -8.28
N ALA A 226 -0.12 -21.13 -7.45
CA ALA A 226 0.14 -21.49 -6.05
C ALA A 226 -0.85 -20.80 -5.12
N PHE A 227 -1.50 -21.57 -4.24
CA PHE A 227 -2.36 -21.08 -3.17
C PHE A 227 -1.69 -21.38 -1.84
N VAL A 228 -1.54 -20.36 -0.98
CA VAL A 228 -0.88 -20.51 0.30
C VAL A 228 -1.64 -19.74 1.38
N PHE A 229 -1.92 -20.42 2.51
CA PHE A 229 -2.38 -19.74 3.71
C PHE A 229 -1.20 -19.10 4.43
N THR A 230 -1.28 -17.81 4.74
CA THR A 230 -0.21 -17.09 5.43
C THR A 230 -0.52 -16.92 6.91
N TYR A 231 0.42 -17.37 7.75
CA TYR A 231 0.40 -17.11 9.17
C TYR A 231 0.73 -15.62 9.46
N PRO A 232 0.33 -15.07 10.61
CA PRO A 232 0.71 -13.71 11.02
C PRO A 232 2.20 -13.48 10.88
N LEU A 233 2.74 -12.38 10.68
CA LEU A 233 4.17 -12.05 10.51
C LEU A 233 4.80 -12.53 9.18
N VAL A 234 4.04 -13.16 8.29
CA VAL A 234 4.50 -13.43 6.93
C VAL A 234 4.15 -12.23 6.06
N GLN A 235 5.16 -11.52 5.63
CA GLN A 235 5.01 -10.38 4.72
C GLN A 235 4.78 -10.86 3.30
N SER A 236 3.56 -10.67 2.78
CA SER A 236 3.09 -11.28 1.53
C SER A 236 3.98 -10.99 0.32
N SER A 237 4.52 -9.77 0.19
CA SER A 237 5.36 -9.39 -0.96
C SER A 237 6.69 -10.17 -1.00
N LEU A 238 7.38 -10.25 0.12
CA LEU A 238 8.66 -10.99 0.23
C LEU A 238 8.42 -12.50 0.15
N PHE A 239 7.38 -12.97 0.80
CA PHE A 239 7.05 -14.41 0.84
C PHE A 239 6.60 -14.94 -0.52
N ALA A 240 5.94 -14.14 -1.35
CA ALA A 240 5.61 -14.54 -2.72
C ALA A 240 6.86 -14.86 -3.54
N ASN A 241 7.95 -14.10 -3.39
CA ASN A 241 9.22 -14.37 -4.05
C ASN A 241 9.82 -15.71 -3.58
N GLU A 242 9.71 -16.02 -2.30
CA GLU A 242 10.14 -17.31 -1.75
C GLU A 242 9.32 -18.46 -2.32
N VAL A 243 8.00 -18.30 -2.45
CA VAL A 243 7.11 -19.29 -3.09
C VAL A 243 7.48 -19.47 -4.55
N PHE A 244 7.73 -18.41 -5.33
CA PHE A 244 8.18 -18.50 -6.72
C PHE A 244 9.51 -19.26 -6.84
N SER A 245 10.47 -18.98 -5.95
CA SER A 245 11.78 -19.64 -5.96
C SER A 245 11.69 -21.13 -5.62
N ASN A 246 10.72 -21.54 -4.81
CA ASN A 246 10.51 -22.91 -4.36
C ASN A 246 9.45 -23.69 -5.17
N SER A 247 8.80 -23.04 -6.14
CA SER A 247 7.77 -23.65 -6.97
C SER A 247 7.91 -23.17 -8.42
N LYS A 248 7.21 -23.85 -9.34
CA LYS A 248 7.10 -23.40 -10.74
C LYS A 248 5.83 -22.61 -10.97
N ALA A 249 5.41 -21.79 -10.00
CA ALA A 249 4.20 -21.02 -10.10
C ALA A 249 4.36 -19.83 -11.05
N ASP A 250 3.35 -19.59 -11.87
CA ASP A 250 3.19 -18.40 -12.69
C ASP A 250 2.49 -17.29 -11.91
N VAL A 251 1.57 -17.69 -11.01
CA VAL A 251 0.82 -16.82 -10.11
C VAL A 251 0.84 -17.40 -8.70
N VAL A 252 1.03 -16.52 -7.72
CA VAL A 252 0.95 -16.85 -6.28
C VAL A 252 -0.21 -16.07 -5.66
N MET A 253 -1.13 -16.78 -5.03
CA MET A 253 -2.25 -16.23 -4.27
C MET A 253 -2.07 -16.59 -2.80
N LEU A 254 -1.79 -15.57 -1.99
CA LEU A 254 -1.57 -15.68 -0.55
C LEU A 254 -2.83 -15.19 0.18
N PHE A 255 -3.34 -15.93 1.13
CA PHE A 255 -4.47 -15.49 1.94
C PHE A 255 -4.25 -15.74 3.42
N ASN A 256 -4.86 -14.93 4.28
CA ASN A 256 -4.67 -14.99 5.72
C ASN A 256 -5.98 -15.31 6.46
N LYS A 257 -5.89 -15.46 7.79
CA LYS A 257 -7.02 -15.75 8.68
C LYS A 257 -8.16 -14.71 8.67
N HIS A 258 -7.92 -13.54 8.08
CA HIS A 258 -8.93 -12.48 7.94
C HIS A 258 -9.57 -12.47 6.54
N GLY A 259 -9.22 -13.43 5.68
CA GLY A 259 -9.71 -13.52 4.31
C GLY A 259 -9.03 -12.55 3.34
N LYS A 260 -8.04 -11.77 3.78
CA LYS A 260 -7.29 -10.89 2.88
C LYS A 260 -6.43 -11.72 1.94
N VAL A 261 -6.59 -11.48 0.62
CA VAL A 261 -5.82 -12.11 -0.45
C VAL A 261 -4.78 -11.14 -0.98
N SER A 262 -3.58 -11.63 -1.24
CA SER A 262 -2.52 -10.94 -1.98
C SER A 262 -2.15 -11.77 -3.19
N ILE A 263 -2.11 -11.15 -4.37
CA ILE A 263 -1.85 -11.80 -5.66
C ILE A 263 -0.55 -11.24 -6.23
N ARG A 264 0.32 -12.12 -6.70
CA ARG A 264 1.59 -11.78 -7.37
C ARG A 264 1.77 -12.65 -8.59
N ARG A 265 2.43 -12.13 -9.62
CA ARG A 265 2.79 -12.86 -10.85
C ARG A 265 4.29 -12.90 -11.07
N ASN A 266 4.75 -13.95 -11.75
CA ASN A 266 6.13 -14.11 -12.21
C ASN A 266 6.27 -13.95 -13.73
N MET A 267 5.20 -13.59 -14.43
CA MET A 267 5.16 -13.44 -15.89
C MET A 267 4.15 -12.38 -16.30
N ASP A 268 4.40 -11.72 -17.42
CA ASP A 268 3.56 -10.60 -17.90
C ASP A 268 2.26 -11.01 -18.61
N LYS A 269 2.04 -12.33 -18.79
CA LYS A 269 0.89 -12.87 -19.54
C LYS A 269 -0.44 -12.83 -18.78
N ILE A 270 -0.47 -12.41 -17.52
CA ILE A 270 -1.70 -12.35 -16.73
C ILE A 270 -1.70 -11.09 -15.86
N SER A 271 -2.85 -10.46 -15.71
CA SER A 271 -3.05 -9.30 -14.85
C SER A 271 -3.54 -9.72 -13.46
N CYS A 272 -2.74 -9.45 -12.42
CA CYS A 272 -3.19 -9.62 -11.03
C CYS A 272 -4.40 -8.75 -10.71
N ALA A 273 -4.49 -7.53 -11.26
CA ALA A 273 -5.63 -6.64 -11.08
C ALA A 273 -6.92 -7.25 -11.64
N MET A 274 -6.84 -7.91 -12.80
CA MET A 274 -7.98 -8.61 -13.37
C MET A 274 -8.45 -9.78 -12.50
N ILE A 275 -7.52 -10.59 -11.97
CA ILE A 275 -7.89 -11.65 -11.02
C ILE A 275 -8.54 -11.04 -9.77
N ALA A 276 -7.97 -9.98 -9.22
CA ALA A 276 -8.48 -9.33 -8.03
C ALA A 276 -9.90 -8.76 -8.21
N SER A 277 -10.25 -8.27 -9.41
CA SER A 277 -11.59 -7.72 -9.69
C SER A 277 -12.74 -8.73 -9.47
N PHE A 278 -12.43 -10.02 -9.42
CA PHE A 278 -13.41 -11.09 -9.10
C PHE A 278 -13.46 -11.45 -7.60
N LEU A 279 -12.66 -10.78 -6.77
CA LEU A 279 -12.72 -10.87 -5.30
C LEU A 279 -13.51 -9.69 -4.72
N VAL A 280 -13.88 -9.78 -3.45
CA VAL A 280 -14.51 -8.65 -2.73
C VAL A 280 -13.48 -7.55 -2.54
N GLU A 281 -13.87 -6.30 -2.78
CA GLU A 281 -12.98 -5.13 -2.66
C GLU A 281 -11.65 -5.32 -3.41
N GLY A 282 -11.69 -6.07 -4.51
CA GLY A 282 -10.48 -6.43 -5.25
C GLY A 282 -9.97 -5.30 -6.14
N GLY A 283 -8.63 -5.14 -6.17
CA GLY A 283 -7.97 -4.14 -6.99
C GLY A 283 -6.46 -4.17 -6.81
N GLY A 284 -5.79 -3.24 -7.50
CA GLY A 284 -4.33 -3.10 -7.46
C GLY A 284 -3.72 -2.96 -8.85
N HIS A 285 -2.45 -3.31 -8.96
CA HIS A 285 -1.67 -3.23 -10.18
C HIS A 285 -1.66 -4.56 -10.95
N GLU A 286 -1.26 -4.52 -12.22
CA GLU A 286 -1.15 -5.73 -13.05
C GLU A 286 -0.19 -6.78 -12.49
N TYR A 287 0.87 -6.37 -11.82
CA TYR A 287 1.89 -7.25 -11.23
C TYR A 287 1.64 -7.60 -9.76
N ALA A 288 0.81 -6.83 -9.06
CA ALA A 288 0.54 -6.97 -7.63
C ALA A 288 -0.82 -6.42 -7.26
N SER A 289 -1.69 -7.24 -6.74
CA SER A 289 -3.06 -6.86 -6.39
C SER A 289 -3.53 -7.64 -5.15
N GLY A 290 -4.75 -7.37 -4.73
CA GLY A 290 -5.36 -8.10 -3.63
C GLY A 290 -6.86 -7.86 -3.55
N GLY A 291 -7.47 -8.50 -2.58
CA GLY A 291 -8.91 -8.42 -2.30
C GLY A 291 -9.25 -9.19 -1.04
N MET A 292 -10.54 -9.46 -0.85
CA MET A 292 -11.07 -10.21 0.28
C MET A 292 -11.84 -11.44 -0.21
N LEU A 293 -11.75 -12.54 0.51
CA LEU A 293 -12.57 -13.74 0.30
C LEU A 293 -13.98 -13.54 0.88
N LYS A 294 -14.98 -14.10 0.19
CA LYS A 294 -16.32 -14.32 0.73
C LYS A 294 -16.37 -15.56 1.60
N SER A 295 -15.58 -16.56 1.24
CA SER A 295 -15.49 -17.84 1.96
C SER A 295 -14.91 -17.67 3.34
N ASN A 296 -15.31 -18.55 4.27
CA ASN A 296 -14.72 -18.59 5.61
C ASN A 296 -13.20 -18.88 5.53
N PRO A 297 -12.33 -17.98 5.98
CA PRO A 297 -10.87 -18.15 5.86
C PRO A 297 -10.32 -19.37 6.63
N ASN A 298 -11.09 -19.93 7.57
CA ASN A 298 -10.71 -21.13 8.31
C ASN A 298 -10.99 -22.42 7.52
N HIS A 299 -11.69 -22.34 6.39
CA HIS A 299 -11.99 -23.50 5.53
C HIS A 299 -11.15 -23.42 4.25
N PHE A 300 -9.91 -23.90 4.32
CA PHE A 300 -8.91 -23.84 3.25
C PHE A 300 -9.44 -24.28 1.87
N PRO A 301 -10.15 -25.42 1.71
CA PRO A 301 -10.65 -25.83 0.41
C PRO A 301 -11.60 -24.83 -0.26
N SER A 302 -12.51 -24.22 0.51
CA SER A 302 -13.43 -23.19 -0.03
C SER A 302 -12.69 -21.94 -0.46
N CYS A 303 -11.68 -21.51 0.30
CA CYS A 303 -10.83 -20.38 -0.05
C CYS A 303 -10.08 -20.62 -1.37
N VAL A 304 -9.50 -21.81 -1.52
CA VAL A 304 -8.81 -22.20 -2.76
C VAL A 304 -9.79 -22.21 -3.93
N SER A 305 -10.97 -22.83 -3.77
CA SER A 305 -12.00 -22.88 -4.82
C SER A 305 -12.45 -21.48 -5.27
N GLU A 306 -12.66 -20.55 -4.34
CA GLU A 306 -13.02 -19.17 -4.67
C GLU A 306 -11.92 -18.47 -5.46
N MET A 307 -10.67 -18.62 -5.05
CA MET A 307 -9.51 -18.06 -5.74
C MET A 307 -9.28 -18.71 -7.11
N GLU A 308 -9.48 -20.02 -7.26
CA GLU A 308 -9.45 -20.71 -8.55
C GLU A 308 -10.49 -20.13 -9.52
N GLN A 309 -11.72 -19.91 -9.05
CA GLN A 309 -12.77 -19.29 -9.86
C GLN A 309 -12.42 -17.87 -10.30
N ALA A 310 -11.77 -17.08 -9.46
CA ALA A 310 -11.29 -15.74 -9.83
C ALA A 310 -10.26 -15.80 -10.95
N VAL A 311 -9.31 -16.75 -10.91
CA VAL A 311 -8.33 -16.98 -11.98
C VAL A 311 -9.01 -17.44 -13.27
N ILE A 312 -9.95 -18.39 -13.22
CA ILE A 312 -10.67 -18.89 -14.38
C ILE A 312 -11.42 -17.75 -15.08
N LYS A 313 -12.18 -16.96 -14.33
CA LYS A 313 -12.93 -15.82 -14.87
C LYS A 313 -12.02 -14.77 -15.50
N SER A 314 -10.86 -14.48 -14.91
CA SER A 314 -9.90 -13.55 -15.50
C SER A 314 -9.40 -14.02 -16.87
N LEU A 315 -9.10 -15.33 -17.00
CA LEU A 315 -8.67 -15.93 -18.27
C LEU A 315 -9.77 -15.98 -19.33
N GLU A 316 -11.03 -16.06 -18.92
CA GLU A 316 -12.19 -15.98 -19.83
C GLU A 316 -12.36 -14.56 -20.39
N CYS A 317 -12.22 -13.55 -19.56
CA CYS A 317 -12.25 -12.16 -20.01
C CYS A 317 -11.12 -11.85 -21.00
N ASP A 318 -9.90 -12.30 -20.75
CA ASP A 318 -8.77 -12.12 -21.66
C ASP A 318 -9.00 -12.80 -23.02
N SER A 319 -9.58 -13.98 -23.04
CA SER A 319 -9.88 -14.70 -24.28
C SER A 319 -10.95 -14.01 -25.13
N VAL A 320 -11.94 -13.38 -24.51
CA VAL A 320 -12.98 -12.59 -25.19
C VAL A 320 -12.41 -11.30 -25.78
N LEU A 321 -11.51 -10.62 -25.05
CA LEU A 321 -10.86 -9.41 -25.54
C LEU A 321 -9.95 -9.69 -26.75
N VAL A 322 -9.20 -10.79 -26.71
CA VAL A 322 -8.35 -11.23 -27.85
C VAL A 322 -9.19 -11.61 -29.06
N SER A 323 -10.30 -12.36 -28.88
CA SER A 323 -11.19 -12.72 -29.99
C SER A 323 -11.92 -11.51 -30.57
N ASN A 324 -12.34 -10.55 -29.76
CA ASN A 324 -12.93 -9.31 -30.26
C ASN A 324 -11.91 -8.44 -31.02
N ASN A 325 -10.67 -8.34 -30.56
CA ASN A 325 -9.60 -7.61 -31.27
C ASN A 325 -9.23 -8.28 -32.58
N LEU A 326 -9.23 -9.61 -32.67
CA LEU A 326 -9.04 -10.35 -33.92
C LEU A 326 -10.19 -10.10 -34.92
N LEU A 327 -11.43 -10.12 -34.46
CA LEU A 327 -12.60 -9.80 -35.28
C LEU A 327 -12.60 -8.34 -35.77
N TYR A 328 -12.10 -7.39 -34.98
CA TYR A 328 -11.92 -5.99 -35.41
C TYR A 328 -10.80 -5.87 -36.44
N SER A 329 -9.67 -6.55 -36.26
CA SER A 329 -8.55 -6.53 -37.20
C SER A 329 -8.90 -7.19 -38.53
N GLU A 330 -9.67 -8.30 -38.54
CA GLU A 330 -10.18 -8.94 -39.75
C GLU A 330 -11.19 -8.07 -40.48
N LYS A 331 -12.10 -7.38 -39.78
CA LYS A 331 -13.03 -6.41 -40.38
C LYS A 331 -12.32 -5.19 -40.99
N TRP A 332 -11.23 -4.76 -40.38
CA TRP A 332 -10.37 -3.67 -40.94
C TRP A 332 -9.68 -4.12 -42.19
N ASN A 333 -9.04 -5.28 -42.20
CA ASN A 333 -8.37 -5.85 -43.39
C ASN A 333 -9.32 -6.13 -44.56
N LEU A 334 -10.59 -6.50 -44.30
CA LEU A 334 -11.63 -6.68 -45.29
C LEU A 334 -12.07 -5.33 -45.91
N LYS A 335 -12.17 -4.27 -45.08
CA LYS A 335 -12.47 -2.91 -45.59
C LYS A 335 -11.35 -2.33 -46.44
N GLU A 336 -10.09 -2.50 -46.07
CA GLU A 336 -8.94 -2.07 -46.91
C GLU A 336 -8.89 -2.84 -48.22
N LYS A 337 -9.15 -4.15 -48.22
CA LYS A 337 -9.23 -4.94 -49.47
C LYS A 337 -10.38 -4.49 -50.38
N GLN A 338 -11.53 -4.11 -49.83
CA GLN A 338 -12.66 -3.58 -50.61
C GLN A 338 -12.38 -2.17 -51.15
N LEU A 339 -11.67 -1.30 -50.41
CA LEU A 339 -11.28 0.02 -50.88
C LEU A 339 -10.23 -0.05 -52.00
N ASN A 340 -9.27 -0.97 -51.93
CA ASN A 340 -8.27 -1.18 -52.97
C ASN A 340 -8.81 -1.88 -54.23
N PHE A 341 -9.94 -2.61 -54.15
CA PHE A 341 -10.62 -3.21 -55.32
C PHE A 341 -11.43 -2.17 -56.12
N ASN A 342 -11.98 -1.15 -55.45
CA ASN A 342 -12.74 -0.08 -56.10
C ASN A 342 -11.86 1.01 -56.72
N SER A 343 -10.60 1.16 -56.27
CA SER A 343 -9.68 2.12 -56.84
C SER A 343 -8.96 1.64 -58.13
N ASN A 344 -9.04 0.35 -58.47
CA ASN A 344 -8.43 -0.22 -59.68
C ASN A 344 -9.41 -0.38 -60.86
N ASN A 345 -10.70 -0.05 -60.66
CA ASN A 345 -11.70 -0.15 -61.73
C ASN A 345 -12.05 1.20 -62.42
N ASP A 346 -11.43 2.31 -61.97
CA ASP A 346 -11.69 3.64 -62.59
C ASP A 346 -10.58 4.13 -63.56
N CYS A 347 -9.72 3.24 -64.05
CA CYS A 347 -8.73 3.55 -65.06
C CYS A 347 -8.86 2.69 -66.31
N CYS A 348 -10.04 2.71 -66.96
CA CYS A 348 -10.20 2.36 -68.39
C CYS A 348 -11.56 2.88 -68.88
N GLY A 349 -11.55 4.08 -69.41
CA GLY A 349 -12.70 4.68 -70.08
C GLY A 349 -12.32 6.06 -70.59
#